data_60dfbb7fe9994f5d47a5dd78bda3b81d
#
_entry.id   60dfbb7fe9994f5d47a5dd78bda3b81d
#
_cell.length_a   1.000
_cell.length_b   1.000
_cell.length_c   1.000
_cell.angle_alpha   90.00
_cell.angle_beta   90.00
_cell.angle_gamma   90.00
#
_symmetry.space_group_name_H-M   'P 1'
#
loop_
_entity.id
_entity.type
_entity.pdbx_description
1 polymer ?
#
loop_
_entity_poly.entity_id
_entity_poly.type
_entity_poly.pdbx_seq_one_letter_code
_entity_poly.pdbx_strand_id
1 'polypeptide(L)'
;LTINVTPAFAAAPDGVKLAVYEWGNRQGPELVLIHGFAQCHLCWRPQIESELARTFRIVAFDFRGHGASDKPSDPKAYQGPSVWAKDIATVLDFKKLKRPVIAGWSMGGRITRQYLMNFGDARLAGVNFVGSLVVEDPSCRGPGSPAPLPAGATLGEQLGAMIAFLDGCFAIKLSEADFRMALAYNMIVSGPVRDAIRGWSTDPGETVAKLKAVKVPVLISHGRKDALVLPKAADMTAAAIGGSKISWYDDCGHSPFAEDAARFNAELGAFVRSVQR
;
A
#
# COMPACT_ATOMS: atom_id res chain seq x y z
N LEU A 1 0.56 20.87 -9.38
CA LEU A 1 0.32 19.58 -10.06
C LEU A 1 -1.08 19.13 -9.72
N THR A 2 -1.88 18.77 -10.72
CA THR A 2 -3.24 18.26 -10.49
C THR A 2 -3.19 16.76 -10.25
N ILE A 3 -3.89 16.29 -9.22
CA ILE A 3 -4.06 14.85 -8.96
C ILE A 3 -4.88 14.16 -10.07
N ASN A 4 -5.72 14.93 -10.78
CA ASN A 4 -6.61 14.43 -11.82
C ASN A 4 -5.82 14.12 -13.11
N VAL A 5 -5.40 12.87 -13.23
CA VAL A 5 -4.73 12.33 -14.41
C VAL A 5 -5.56 11.16 -14.93
N THR A 6 -5.76 11.09 -16.24
CA THR A 6 -6.42 9.93 -16.86
C THR A 6 -5.52 8.70 -16.73
N PRO A 7 -6.03 7.58 -16.20
CA PRO A 7 -5.23 6.37 -16.10
C PRO A 7 -4.91 5.77 -17.47
N ALA A 8 -3.73 5.19 -17.58
CA ALA A 8 -3.46 4.17 -18.59
C ALA A 8 -3.74 2.79 -17.99
N PHE A 9 -4.07 1.79 -18.82
CA PHE A 9 -4.42 0.47 -18.34
C PHE A 9 -3.37 -0.56 -18.70
N ALA A 10 -2.82 -1.23 -17.67
CA ALA A 10 -1.90 -2.35 -17.82
C ALA A 10 -2.68 -3.67 -17.69
N ALA A 11 -2.53 -4.58 -18.65
CA ALA A 11 -3.17 -5.89 -18.59
C ALA A 11 -2.30 -6.88 -17.81
N ALA A 12 -2.80 -7.37 -16.69
CA ALA A 12 -2.19 -8.45 -15.94
C ALA A 12 -2.24 -9.78 -16.74
N PRO A 13 -1.41 -10.79 -16.38
CA PRO A 13 -1.37 -12.06 -17.14
C PRO A 13 -2.70 -12.82 -17.24
N ASP A 14 -3.61 -12.57 -16.31
CA ASP A 14 -4.98 -13.12 -16.29
C ASP A 14 -6.02 -12.23 -16.99
N GLY A 15 -5.57 -11.16 -17.66
CA GLY A 15 -6.40 -10.24 -18.42
C GLY A 15 -7.02 -9.09 -17.62
N VAL A 16 -6.87 -9.07 -16.30
CA VAL A 16 -7.36 -7.96 -15.45
C VAL A 16 -6.63 -6.67 -15.80
N LYS A 17 -7.39 -5.61 -16.07
CA LYS A 17 -6.84 -4.29 -16.38
C LYS A 17 -6.62 -3.49 -15.12
N LEU A 18 -5.38 -3.09 -14.88
CA LEU A 18 -4.95 -2.26 -13.76
C LEU A 18 -4.87 -0.81 -14.20
N ALA A 19 -5.58 0.08 -13.52
CA ALA A 19 -5.50 1.51 -13.75
C ALA A 19 -4.19 2.07 -13.17
N VAL A 20 -3.33 2.61 -14.02
CA VAL A 20 -1.99 3.09 -13.69
C VAL A 20 -1.90 4.58 -13.97
N TYR A 21 -1.40 5.31 -13.01
CA TYR A 21 -1.26 6.76 -13.03
C TYR A 21 0.20 7.16 -12.94
N GLU A 22 0.56 8.31 -13.50
CA GLU A 22 1.92 8.81 -13.49
C GLU A 22 1.94 10.33 -13.34
N TRP A 23 2.77 10.81 -12.42
CA TRP A 23 2.98 12.22 -12.14
C TRP A 23 4.47 12.54 -12.06
N GLY A 24 4.76 13.80 -12.13
CA GLY A 24 6.07 14.33 -11.78
C GLY A 24 7.10 14.33 -12.91
N ASN A 25 8.36 14.31 -12.51
CA ASN A 25 9.49 14.39 -13.41
C ASN A 25 9.80 13.02 -14.03
N ARG A 26 9.42 12.81 -15.28
CA ARG A 26 9.64 11.53 -15.99
C ARG A 26 11.11 11.12 -16.12
N GLN A 27 12.04 12.04 -15.94
CA GLN A 27 13.48 11.78 -15.96
C GLN A 27 14.06 11.64 -14.54
N GLY A 28 13.25 11.87 -13.52
CA GLY A 28 13.65 11.77 -12.12
C GLY A 28 13.75 10.34 -11.61
N PRO A 29 14.27 10.17 -10.40
CA PRO A 29 14.27 8.88 -9.71
C PRO A 29 12.85 8.31 -9.58
N GLU A 30 12.73 6.99 -9.71
CA GLU A 30 11.45 6.29 -9.84
C GLU A 30 10.86 5.93 -8.47
N LEU A 31 9.61 6.31 -8.24
CA LEU A 31 8.86 6.03 -7.02
C LEU A 31 7.51 5.40 -7.37
N VAL A 32 7.23 4.21 -6.83
CA VAL A 32 5.93 3.55 -6.96
C VAL A 32 5.20 3.63 -5.63
N LEU A 33 3.97 4.13 -5.63
CA LEU A 33 3.12 4.27 -4.46
C LEU A 33 1.98 3.24 -4.54
N ILE A 34 1.88 2.39 -3.51
CA ILE A 34 0.93 1.28 -3.48
C ILE A 34 -0.03 1.46 -2.29
N HIS A 35 -1.31 1.64 -2.56
CA HIS A 35 -2.35 1.94 -1.58
C HIS A 35 -2.70 0.75 -0.67
N GLY A 36 -3.51 1.00 0.37
CA GLY A 36 -4.00 0.00 1.31
C GLY A 36 -5.32 -0.65 0.91
N PHE A 37 -5.85 -1.52 1.79
CA PHE A 37 -7.15 -2.18 1.64
C PHE A 37 -8.28 -1.18 1.48
N ALA A 38 -9.18 -1.43 0.54
CA ALA A 38 -10.34 -0.61 0.19
C ALA A 38 -10.01 0.85 -0.22
N GLN A 39 -8.75 1.16 -0.48
CA GLN A 39 -8.29 2.49 -0.90
C GLN A 39 -8.16 2.59 -2.44
N CYS A 40 -7.58 3.66 -2.92
CA CYS A 40 -7.11 3.83 -4.30
C CYS A 40 -5.93 4.80 -4.35
N HIS A 41 -5.40 5.08 -5.53
CA HIS A 41 -4.29 6.03 -5.73
C HIS A 41 -4.50 7.40 -5.06
N LEU A 42 -5.76 7.84 -4.87
CA LEU A 42 -6.08 9.14 -4.27
C LEU A 42 -5.64 9.26 -2.79
N CYS A 43 -5.44 8.15 -2.08
CA CYS A 43 -4.91 8.21 -0.72
C CYS A 43 -3.51 8.84 -0.67
N TRP A 44 -2.74 8.77 -1.77
CA TRP A 44 -1.41 9.35 -1.92
C TRP A 44 -1.41 10.81 -2.36
N ARG A 45 -2.57 11.48 -2.35
CA ARG A 45 -2.67 12.90 -2.71
C ARG A 45 -1.64 13.79 -2.01
N PRO A 46 -1.38 13.66 -0.69
CA PRO A 46 -0.38 14.47 0.00
C PRO A 46 1.05 14.31 -0.54
N GLN A 47 1.36 13.18 -1.18
CA GLN A 47 2.65 12.92 -1.83
C GLN A 47 2.67 13.46 -3.27
N ILE A 48 1.60 13.21 -4.01
CA ILE A 48 1.47 13.57 -5.43
C ILE A 48 1.40 15.10 -5.61
N GLU A 49 0.76 15.82 -4.71
CA GLU A 49 0.64 17.28 -4.76
C GLU A 49 1.82 18.02 -4.11
N SER A 50 2.82 17.28 -3.59
CA SER A 50 3.99 17.85 -2.92
C SER A 50 5.18 18.10 -3.85
N GLU A 51 6.28 18.63 -3.25
CA GLU A 51 7.57 18.78 -3.93
C GLU A 51 8.18 17.44 -4.42
N LEU A 52 7.70 16.30 -3.90
CA LEU A 52 8.13 14.99 -4.41
C LEU A 52 7.85 14.87 -5.91
N ALA A 53 6.69 15.32 -6.37
CA ALA A 53 6.33 15.24 -7.79
C ALA A 53 7.13 16.21 -8.68
N ARG A 54 7.83 17.20 -8.12
CA ARG A 54 8.78 18.02 -8.91
C ARG A 54 10.10 17.29 -9.15
N THR A 55 10.46 16.40 -8.25
CA THR A 55 11.78 15.71 -8.28
C THR A 55 11.68 14.31 -8.85
N PHE A 56 10.66 13.55 -8.46
CA PHE A 56 10.55 12.12 -8.75
C PHE A 56 9.56 11.82 -9.87
N ARG A 57 9.79 10.72 -10.56
CA ARG A 57 8.81 10.06 -11.41
C ARG A 57 7.92 9.20 -10.51
N ILE A 58 6.71 9.68 -10.22
CA ILE A 58 5.78 9.00 -9.32
C ILE A 58 4.80 8.18 -10.16
N VAL A 59 4.71 6.89 -9.87
CA VAL A 59 3.71 5.99 -10.43
C VAL A 59 2.87 5.43 -9.28
N ALA A 60 1.55 5.42 -9.45
CA ALA A 60 0.64 4.69 -8.59
C ALA A 60 -0.32 3.87 -9.45
N PHE A 61 -0.91 2.85 -8.88
CA PHE A 61 -1.95 2.06 -9.56
C PHE A 61 -3.02 1.63 -8.57
N ASP A 62 -4.22 1.45 -9.08
CA ASP A 62 -5.30 0.86 -8.30
C ASP A 62 -5.21 -0.65 -8.39
N PHE A 63 -5.28 -1.35 -7.26
CA PHE A 63 -5.36 -2.81 -7.25
C PHE A 63 -6.55 -3.32 -8.06
N ARG A 64 -6.49 -4.57 -8.53
CA ARG A 64 -7.68 -5.28 -8.94
C ARG A 64 -8.79 -5.17 -7.87
N GLY A 65 -10.01 -4.93 -8.28
CA GLY A 65 -11.14 -4.70 -7.36
C GLY A 65 -11.26 -3.28 -6.80
N HIS A 66 -10.26 -2.40 -7.01
CA HIS A 66 -10.21 -1.06 -6.43
C HIS A 66 -10.23 0.04 -7.51
N GLY A 67 -10.58 1.26 -7.07
CA GLY A 67 -10.52 2.47 -7.88
C GLY A 67 -11.07 2.28 -9.29
N ALA A 68 -10.27 2.60 -10.32
CA ALA A 68 -10.64 2.46 -11.73
C ALA A 68 -10.17 1.14 -12.37
N SER A 69 -9.49 0.26 -11.63
CA SER A 69 -9.12 -1.07 -12.12
C SER A 69 -10.34 -2.00 -12.26
N ASP A 70 -10.19 -3.05 -13.07
CA ASP A 70 -11.21 -4.07 -13.23
C ASP A 70 -11.56 -4.72 -11.88
N LYS A 71 -12.83 -5.11 -11.75
CA LYS A 71 -13.40 -5.71 -10.53
C LYS A 71 -13.98 -7.10 -10.85
N PRO A 72 -13.13 -8.12 -11.06
CA PRO A 72 -13.60 -9.48 -11.31
C PRO A 72 -14.60 -9.93 -10.26
N SER A 73 -15.68 -10.56 -10.67
CA SER A 73 -16.69 -11.13 -9.77
C SER A 73 -16.27 -12.49 -9.18
N ASP A 74 -15.36 -13.20 -9.84
CA ASP A 74 -14.84 -14.47 -9.34
C ASP A 74 -13.86 -14.21 -8.18
N PRO A 75 -14.14 -14.70 -6.96
CA PRO A 75 -13.23 -14.57 -5.82
C PRO A 75 -11.82 -15.12 -6.07
N LYS A 76 -11.68 -16.10 -6.96
CA LYS A 76 -10.37 -16.68 -7.33
C LYS A 76 -9.41 -15.66 -7.93
N ALA A 77 -9.94 -14.60 -8.56
CA ALA A 77 -9.13 -13.51 -9.10
C ALA A 77 -8.35 -12.72 -8.04
N TYR A 78 -8.70 -12.90 -6.77
CA TYR A 78 -8.06 -12.20 -5.64
C TYR A 78 -7.26 -13.15 -4.73
N GLN A 79 -7.31 -14.43 -5.00
CA GLN A 79 -6.71 -15.47 -4.16
C GLN A 79 -5.33 -15.87 -4.69
N GLY A 80 -4.45 -16.15 -3.74
CA GLY A 80 -3.08 -16.59 -4.02
C GLY A 80 -2.07 -15.45 -4.08
N PRO A 81 -0.94 -15.67 -3.40
CA PRO A 81 0.08 -14.64 -3.22
C PRO A 81 0.74 -14.19 -4.55
N SER A 82 0.83 -15.06 -5.53
CA SER A 82 1.45 -14.74 -6.82
C SER A 82 0.62 -13.78 -7.69
N VAL A 83 -0.69 -13.70 -7.50
CA VAL A 83 -1.58 -12.79 -8.25
C VAL A 83 -1.17 -11.34 -8.03
N TRP A 84 -1.04 -10.96 -6.77
CA TRP A 84 -0.67 -9.61 -6.37
C TRP A 84 0.77 -9.25 -6.74
N ALA A 85 1.68 -10.21 -6.64
CA ALA A 85 3.06 -10.04 -7.07
C ALA A 85 3.16 -9.78 -8.58
N LYS A 86 2.36 -10.49 -9.40
CA LYS A 86 2.28 -10.30 -10.84
C LYS A 86 1.69 -8.94 -11.21
N ASP A 87 0.73 -8.42 -10.44
CA ASP A 87 0.18 -7.07 -10.67
C ASP A 87 1.26 -6.01 -10.55
N ILE A 88 2.11 -6.07 -9.51
CA ILE A 88 3.26 -5.15 -9.39
C ILE A 88 4.20 -5.32 -10.59
N ALA A 89 4.60 -6.56 -10.93
CA ALA A 89 5.49 -6.81 -12.04
C ALA A 89 4.93 -6.24 -13.37
N THR A 90 3.63 -6.42 -13.60
CA THR A 90 2.92 -5.87 -14.77
C THR A 90 3.02 -4.35 -14.81
N VAL A 91 2.82 -3.66 -13.70
CA VAL A 91 2.92 -2.19 -13.64
C VAL A 91 4.35 -1.72 -13.89
N LEU A 92 5.36 -2.39 -13.30
CA LEU A 92 6.76 -2.08 -13.52
C LEU A 92 7.15 -2.21 -15.01
N ASP A 93 6.69 -3.27 -15.66
CA ASP A 93 6.95 -3.54 -17.08
C ASP A 93 6.21 -2.53 -17.99
N PHE A 94 4.93 -2.30 -17.73
CA PHE A 94 4.10 -1.38 -18.48
C PHE A 94 4.66 0.04 -18.49
N LYS A 95 5.12 0.51 -17.32
CA LYS A 95 5.76 1.83 -17.18
C LYS A 95 7.26 1.83 -17.51
N LYS A 96 7.83 0.67 -17.85
CA LYS A 96 9.26 0.50 -18.15
C LYS A 96 10.13 1.06 -17.04
N LEU A 97 9.74 0.80 -15.79
CA LEU A 97 10.50 1.22 -14.63
C LEU A 97 11.74 0.34 -14.49
N LYS A 98 12.89 0.96 -14.28
CA LYS A 98 14.18 0.27 -14.24
C LYS A 98 14.48 -0.27 -12.84
N ARG A 99 14.54 0.65 -11.87
CA ARG A 99 14.85 0.33 -10.46
C ARG A 99 14.10 1.27 -9.52
N PRO A 100 12.76 1.18 -9.44
CA PRO A 100 11.99 2.05 -8.57
C PRO A 100 12.22 1.74 -7.08
N VAL A 101 11.98 2.75 -6.23
CA VAL A 101 11.61 2.52 -4.85
C VAL A 101 10.12 2.24 -4.80
N ILE A 102 9.70 1.23 -4.06
CA ILE A 102 8.28 0.96 -3.79
C ILE A 102 7.94 1.42 -2.38
N ALA A 103 6.96 2.29 -2.23
CA ALA A 103 6.35 2.63 -0.94
C ALA A 103 4.96 1.99 -0.88
N GLY A 104 4.79 0.98 -0.03
CA GLY A 104 3.56 0.22 0.13
C GLY A 104 2.90 0.45 1.48
N TRP A 105 1.67 0.99 1.48
CA TRP A 105 0.91 1.23 2.70
C TRP A 105 0.01 0.05 3.06
N SER A 106 0.06 -0.40 4.31
CA SER A 106 -0.85 -1.41 4.86
C SER A 106 -0.88 -2.67 3.98
N MET A 107 -2.00 -3.00 3.36
CA MET A 107 -2.12 -4.08 2.37
C MET A 107 -1.13 -3.89 1.20
N GLY A 108 -0.85 -2.65 0.78
CA GLY A 108 0.16 -2.35 -0.24
C GLY A 108 1.55 -2.87 0.12
N GLY A 109 1.93 -2.81 1.41
CA GLY A 109 3.17 -3.43 1.89
C GLY A 109 3.10 -4.96 1.90
N ARG A 110 1.95 -5.55 2.24
CA ARG A 110 1.76 -7.01 2.12
C ARG A 110 1.91 -7.48 0.68
N ILE A 111 1.38 -6.73 -0.28
CA ILE A 111 1.51 -7.02 -1.72
C ILE A 111 2.97 -6.83 -2.18
N THR A 112 3.64 -5.78 -1.71
CA THR A 112 5.08 -5.57 -1.97
C THR A 112 5.92 -6.72 -1.43
N ARG A 113 5.60 -7.23 -0.23
CA ARG A 113 6.22 -8.46 0.29
C ARG A 113 6.01 -9.64 -0.66
N GLN A 114 4.79 -9.82 -1.20
CA GLN A 114 4.54 -10.88 -2.18
C GLN A 114 5.39 -10.73 -3.44
N TYR A 115 5.60 -9.51 -3.89
CA TYR A 115 6.52 -9.26 -4.99
C TYR A 115 7.94 -9.71 -4.64
N LEU A 116 8.46 -9.33 -3.48
CA LEU A 116 9.78 -9.73 -3.01
C LEU A 116 9.91 -11.27 -2.88
N MET A 117 8.89 -11.93 -2.38
CA MET A 117 8.89 -13.40 -2.20
C MET A 117 8.87 -14.17 -3.52
N ASN A 118 8.24 -13.62 -4.57
CA ASN A 118 8.06 -14.30 -5.86
C ASN A 118 9.10 -13.90 -6.91
N PHE A 119 9.56 -12.65 -6.90
CA PHE A 119 10.45 -12.08 -7.93
C PHE A 119 11.80 -11.61 -7.38
N GLY A 120 11.95 -11.58 -6.04
CA GLY A 120 13.13 -11.00 -5.40
C GLY A 120 13.17 -9.48 -5.52
N ASP A 121 14.33 -8.89 -5.22
CA ASP A 121 14.51 -7.44 -5.13
C ASP A 121 15.43 -6.84 -6.21
N ALA A 122 15.95 -7.65 -7.12
CA ALA A 122 16.94 -7.23 -8.12
C ALA A 122 16.46 -6.06 -9.00
N ARG A 123 15.17 -5.93 -9.22
CA ARG A 123 14.56 -4.84 -10.01
C ARG A 123 14.21 -3.60 -9.18
N LEU A 124 14.48 -3.58 -7.88
CA LEU A 124 14.16 -2.46 -7.01
C LEU A 124 15.41 -1.71 -6.59
N ALA A 125 15.29 -0.43 -6.29
CA ALA A 125 16.32 0.35 -5.64
C ALA A 125 16.16 0.32 -4.10
N GLY A 126 14.94 0.16 -3.61
CA GLY A 126 14.61 0.10 -2.20
C GLY A 126 13.12 -0.11 -1.97
N VAL A 127 12.75 -0.33 -0.73
CA VAL A 127 11.34 -0.50 -0.31
C VAL A 127 11.05 0.34 0.93
N ASN A 128 9.91 1.01 0.96
CA ASN A 128 9.33 1.58 2.18
C ASN A 128 8.03 0.85 2.55
N PHE A 129 8.05 0.12 3.65
CA PHE A 129 6.84 -0.44 4.26
C PHE A 129 6.20 0.59 5.17
N VAL A 130 4.94 0.97 4.91
CA VAL A 130 4.22 2.01 5.64
C VAL A 130 3.04 1.37 6.38
N GLY A 131 3.05 1.38 7.72
CA GLY A 131 1.97 0.80 8.55
C GLY A 131 1.58 -0.63 8.14
N SER A 132 2.54 -1.48 7.78
CA SER A 132 2.24 -2.74 7.09
C SER A 132 2.49 -3.97 7.96
N LEU A 133 1.57 -4.94 7.87
CA LEU A 133 1.74 -6.27 8.45
C LEU A 133 2.55 -7.14 7.47
N VAL A 134 3.87 -6.96 7.45
CA VAL A 134 4.79 -7.67 6.52
C VAL A 134 5.00 -9.11 6.96
N VAL A 135 5.25 -9.36 8.23
CA VAL A 135 5.22 -10.70 8.85
C VAL A 135 3.82 -10.91 9.43
N GLU A 136 3.10 -11.92 8.96
CA GLU A 136 1.70 -12.14 9.33
C GLU A 136 1.58 -12.85 10.69
N ASP A 137 1.78 -12.11 11.77
CA ASP A 137 1.52 -12.57 13.14
C ASP A 137 0.19 -11.99 13.63
N PRO A 138 -0.76 -12.84 14.06
CA PRO A 138 -2.05 -12.38 14.60
C PRO A 138 -1.92 -11.39 15.76
N SER A 139 -0.87 -11.50 16.59
CA SER A 139 -0.62 -10.58 17.72
C SER A 139 -0.25 -9.16 17.30
N CYS A 140 -0.02 -8.93 15.99
CA CYS A 140 0.21 -7.61 15.41
C CYS A 140 -1.07 -6.95 14.89
N ARG A 141 -2.22 -7.63 14.95
CA ARG A 141 -3.51 -7.04 14.57
C ARG A 141 -4.08 -6.29 15.77
N GLY A 142 -4.36 -5.02 15.54
CA GLY A 142 -4.94 -4.16 16.56
C GLY A 142 -6.48 -4.23 16.59
N PRO A 143 -7.10 -3.64 17.62
CA PRO A 143 -8.55 -3.66 17.83
C PRO A 143 -9.32 -2.87 16.75
N GLY A 144 -8.67 -1.95 16.04
CA GLY A 144 -9.26 -1.22 14.93
C GLY A 144 -9.32 -2.00 13.61
N SER A 145 -8.75 -3.22 13.57
CA SER A 145 -8.78 -4.05 12.37
C SER A 145 -10.23 -4.43 12.01
N PRO A 146 -10.69 -4.20 10.76
CA PRO A 146 -12.08 -4.41 10.40
C PRO A 146 -12.45 -5.89 10.48
N ALA A 147 -13.52 -6.21 11.17
CA ALA A 147 -14.13 -7.53 11.17
C ALA A 147 -14.84 -7.79 9.81
N PRO A 148 -14.92 -9.05 9.36
CA PRO A 148 -15.81 -9.43 8.27
C PRO A 148 -17.26 -9.07 8.60
N LEU A 149 -18.00 -8.56 7.63
CA LEU A 149 -19.43 -8.38 7.77
C LEU A 149 -20.17 -9.70 7.48
N PRO A 150 -21.34 -9.94 8.10
CA PRO A 150 -22.16 -11.10 7.78
C PRO A 150 -22.58 -11.09 6.30
N ALA A 151 -22.80 -12.27 5.74
CA ALA A 151 -23.37 -12.39 4.40
C ALA A 151 -24.75 -11.69 4.37
N GLY A 152 -24.97 -10.87 3.33
CA GLY A 152 -26.21 -10.09 3.21
C GLY A 152 -26.26 -8.80 4.02
N ALA A 153 -25.13 -8.35 4.58
CA ALA A 153 -25.05 -7.06 5.27
C ALA A 153 -25.65 -5.93 4.41
N THR A 154 -26.53 -5.14 5.01
CA THR A 154 -27.18 -3.99 4.40
C THR A 154 -26.15 -2.92 3.99
N LEU A 155 -26.53 -2.03 3.09
CA LEU A 155 -25.69 -0.89 2.71
C LEU A 155 -25.33 -0.03 3.94
N GLY A 156 -26.28 0.16 4.87
CA GLY A 156 -26.03 0.90 6.11
C GLY A 156 -24.97 0.25 6.98
N GLU A 157 -24.99 -1.07 7.16
CA GLU A 157 -23.98 -1.81 7.90
C GLU A 157 -22.61 -1.76 7.20
N GLN A 158 -22.59 -1.87 5.86
CA GLN A 158 -21.36 -1.75 5.08
C GLN A 158 -20.76 -0.34 5.21
N LEU A 159 -21.59 0.70 5.16
CA LEU A 159 -21.18 2.09 5.35
C LEU A 159 -20.62 2.31 6.76
N GLY A 160 -21.33 1.85 7.78
CA GLY A 160 -20.90 1.95 9.18
C GLY A 160 -19.54 1.27 9.41
N ALA A 161 -19.35 0.08 8.84
CA ALA A 161 -18.08 -0.63 8.93
C ALA A 161 -16.92 0.11 8.22
N MET A 162 -17.19 0.77 7.09
CA MET A 162 -16.16 1.57 6.40
C MET A 162 -15.83 2.86 7.14
N ILE A 163 -16.81 3.50 7.77
CA ILE A 163 -16.58 4.65 8.65
C ILE A 163 -15.68 4.24 9.81
N ALA A 164 -16.03 3.17 10.52
CA ALA A 164 -15.23 2.67 11.64
C ALA A 164 -13.81 2.27 11.22
N PHE A 165 -13.65 1.65 10.04
CA PHE A 165 -12.34 1.33 9.48
C PHE A 165 -11.52 2.58 9.22
N LEU A 166 -12.11 3.61 8.58
CA LEU A 166 -11.42 4.86 8.31
C LEU A 166 -11.06 5.61 9.58
N ASP A 167 -11.96 5.64 10.58
CA ASP A 167 -11.66 6.23 11.89
C ASP A 167 -10.45 5.54 12.54
N GLY A 168 -10.34 4.22 12.39
CA GLY A 168 -9.18 3.45 12.88
C GLY A 168 -7.88 3.70 12.12
N CYS A 169 -7.96 4.19 10.87
CA CYS A 169 -6.77 4.48 10.06
C CYS A 169 -6.00 5.73 10.51
N PHE A 170 -6.61 6.62 11.32
CA PHE A 170 -6.05 7.93 11.62
C PHE A 170 -6.13 8.23 13.11
N ALA A 171 -4.98 8.44 13.76
CA ALA A 171 -4.93 9.02 15.11
C ALA A 171 -5.16 10.54 15.07
N ILE A 172 -4.69 11.19 14.02
CA ILE A 172 -4.97 12.60 13.71
C ILE A 172 -6.09 12.63 12.67
N LYS A 173 -7.26 13.09 13.07
CA LYS A 173 -8.45 13.09 12.20
C LYS A 173 -8.23 13.88 10.92
N LEU A 174 -8.69 13.31 9.81
CA LEU A 174 -8.76 14.00 8.53
C LEU A 174 -9.74 15.20 8.60
N SER A 175 -9.57 16.15 7.69
CA SER A 175 -10.62 17.12 7.42
C SER A 175 -11.91 16.40 6.97
N GLU A 176 -13.08 17.03 7.20
CA GLU A 176 -14.34 16.43 6.78
C GLU A 176 -14.38 16.17 5.26
N ALA A 177 -13.81 17.05 4.46
CA ALA A 177 -13.73 16.89 3.01
C ALA A 177 -12.86 15.68 2.61
N ASP A 178 -11.68 15.52 3.24
CA ASP A 178 -10.79 14.40 2.97
C ASP A 178 -11.40 13.08 3.47
N PHE A 179 -12.08 13.10 4.62
CA PHE A 179 -12.78 11.92 5.14
C PHE A 179 -13.91 11.47 4.19
N ARG A 180 -14.73 12.40 3.71
CA ARG A 180 -15.80 12.11 2.74
C ARG A 180 -15.24 11.55 1.43
N MET A 181 -14.13 12.10 0.94
CA MET A 181 -13.44 11.59 -0.24
C MET A 181 -12.92 10.17 0.01
N ALA A 182 -12.28 9.93 1.16
CA ALA A 182 -11.80 8.61 1.55
C ALA A 182 -12.95 7.60 1.63
N LEU A 183 -14.07 7.96 2.25
CA LEU A 183 -15.25 7.11 2.33
C LEU A 183 -15.81 6.78 0.94
N ALA A 184 -15.87 7.76 0.03
CA ALA A 184 -16.37 7.57 -1.31
C ALA A 184 -15.56 6.50 -2.07
N TYR A 185 -14.23 6.61 -2.10
CA TYR A 185 -13.43 5.62 -2.83
C TYR A 185 -13.33 4.27 -2.10
N ASN A 186 -13.47 4.23 -0.77
CA ASN A 186 -13.57 2.97 -0.02
C ASN A 186 -14.86 2.20 -0.39
N MET A 187 -15.97 2.90 -0.59
CA MET A 187 -17.25 2.28 -0.95
C MET A 187 -17.29 1.75 -2.39
N ILE A 188 -16.37 2.16 -3.27
CA ILE A 188 -16.22 1.59 -4.62
C ILE A 188 -15.86 0.09 -4.57
N VAL A 189 -15.15 -0.34 -3.52
CA VAL A 189 -14.79 -1.75 -3.35
C VAL A 189 -15.98 -2.51 -2.77
N SER A 190 -16.59 -3.38 -3.57
CA SER A 190 -17.78 -4.13 -3.16
C SER A 190 -17.51 -5.08 -1.99
N GLY A 191 -18.55 -5.43 -1.22
CA GLY A 191 -18.46 -6.39 -0.11
C GLY A 191 -17.81 -7.71 -0.52
N PRO A 192 -18.30 -8.40 -1.58
CA PRO A 192 -17.68 -9.65 -2.06
C PRO A 192 -16.20 -9.53 -2.41
N VAL A 193 -15.78 -8.40 -3.00
CA VAL A 193 -14.36 -8.15 -3.30
C VAL A 193 -13.56 -7.99 -2.01
N ARG A 194 -14.08 -7.23 -1.04
CA ARG A 194 -13.43 -7.07 0.27
C ARG A 194 -13.22 -8.40 0.99
N ASP A 195 -14.21 -9.30 0.91
CA ASP A 195 -14.15 -10.62 1.55
C ASP A 195 -13.15 -11.54 0.82
N ALA A 196 -13.16 -11.54 -0.52
CA ALA A 196 -12.21 -12.31 -1.31
C ALA A 196 -10.75 -11.90 -1.04
N ILE A 197 -10.48 -10.60 -0.88
CA ILE A 197 -9.16 -10.06 -0.56
C ILE A 197 -8.69 -10.47 0.84
N ARG A 198 -9.59 -10.57 1.81
CA ARG A 198 -9.24 -11.01 3.18
C ARG A 198 -8.84 -12.47 3.26
N GLY A 199 -9.28 -13.29 2.31
CA GLY A 199 -9.15 -14.74 2.31
C GLY A 199 -7.74 -15.30 2.08
N TRP A 200 -6.73 -14.48 1.78
CA TRP A 200 -5.37 -14.99 1.57
C TRP A 200 -4.44 -14.64 2.73
N SER A 201 -3.62 -15.62 3.09
CA SER A 201 -2.57 -15.49 4.08
C SER A 201 -1.27 -16.15 3.57
N THR A 202 -0.19 -15.92 4.27
CA THR A 202 1.12 -16.56 4.02
C THR A 202 1.64 -17.15 5.29
N ASP A 203 2.41 -18.22 5.18
CA ASP A 203 3.12 -18.79 6.32
C ASP A 203 4.16 -17.78 6.87
N PRO A 204 4.12 -17.45 8.16
CA PRO A 204 5.05 -16.50 8.75
C PRO A 204 6.52 -16.96 8.68
N GLY A 205 6.77 -18.26 8.84
CA GLY A 205 8.12 -18.84 8.79
C GLY A 205 8.71 -18.75 7.40
N GLU A 206 7.93 -19.11 6.35
CA GLU A 206 8.34 -18.94 4.96
C GLU A 206 8.58 -17.46 4.64
N THR A 207 7.70 -16.58 5.11
CA THR A 207 7.83 -15.14 4.94
C THR A 207 9.15 -14.63 5.51
N VAL A 208 9.46 -14.95 6.75
CA VAL A 208 10.72 -14.55 7.40
C VAL A 208 11.93 -15.11 6.65
N ALA A 209 11.90 -16.39 6.25
CA ALA A 209 13.00 -17.00 5.49
C ALA A 209 13.27 -16.26 4.16
N LYS A 210 12.23 -15.89 3.43
CA LYS A 210 12.35 -15.13 2.17
C LYS A 210 12.81 -13.69 2.38
N LEU A 211 12.32 -13.02 3.42
CA LEU A 211 12.68 -11.63 3.73
C LEU A 211 14.16 -11.48 4.14
N LYS A 212 14.76 -12.49 4.74
CA LYS A 212 16.22 -12.53 5.02
C LYS A 212 17.08 -12.40 3.76
N ALA A 213 16.55 -12.75 2.61
CA ALA A 213 17.26 -12.67 1.33
C ALA A 213 17.21 -11.28 0.69
N VAL A 214 16.40 -10.37 1.20
CA VAL A 214 16.29 -8.98 0.69
C VAL A 214 17.60 -8.24 0.91
N LYS A 215 18.13 -7.63 -0.14
CA LYS A 215 19.42 -6.92 -0.16
C LYS A 215 19.27 -5.41 -0.37
N VAL A 216 18.18 -4.98 -1.01
CA VAL A 216 17.95 -3.55 -1.20
C VAL A 216 17.66 -2.86 0.14
N PRO A 217 18.01 -1.58 0.29
CA PRO A 217 17.67 -0.81 1.48
C PRO A 217 16.16 -0.83 1.74
N VAL A 218 15.80 -0.98 3.02
CA VAL A 218 14.41 -0.98 3.47
C VAL A 218 14.20 0.08 4.55
N LEU A 219 13.20 0.92 4.33
CA LEU A 219 12.64 1.85 5.31
C LEU A 219 11.31 1.28 5.81
N ILE A 220 11.04 1.42 7.10
CA ILE A 220 9.77 1.06 7.73
C ILE A 220 9.23 2.33 8.37
N SER A 221 8.13 2.88 7.85
CA SER A 221 7.47 4.06 8.41
C SER A 221 6.23 3.62 9.18
N HIS A 222 6.19 3.81 10.51
CA HIS A 222 5.11 3.27 11.33
C HIS A 222 4.68 4.24 12.43
N GLY A 223 3.36 4.43 12.58
CA GLY A 223 2.80 5.26 13.64
C GLY A 223 2.72 4.49 14.97
N ARG A 224 3.14 5.13 16.06
CA ARG A 224 3.08 4.50 17.39
C ARG A 224 1.65 4.35 17.92
N LYS A 225 0.71 5.14 17.39
CA LYS A 225 -0.72 5.07 17.71
C LYS A 225 -1.52 4.22 16.71
N ASP A 226 -0.85 3.40 15.88
CA ASP A 226 -1.52 2.52 14.91
C ASP A 226 -2.39 1.49 15.63
N ALA A 227 -3.71 1.62 15.47
CA ALA A 227 -4.71 0.75 16.06
C ALA A 227 -5.14 -0.43 15.17
N LEU A 228 -4.69 -0.46 13.90
CA LEU A 228 -4.98 -1.54 12.94
C LEU A 228 -3.85 -2.55 12.88
N VAL A 229 -2.63 -2.04 12.71
CA VAL A 229 -1.40 -2.83 12.66
C VAL A 229 -0.49 -2.32 13.79
N LEU A 230 -0.44 -3.06 14.87
CA LEU A 230 0.29 -2.63 16.06
C LEU A 230 1.78 -2.39 15.78
N PRO A 231 2.43 -1.45 16.48
CA PRO A 231 3.85 -1.11 16.30
C PRO A 231 4.81 -2.31 16.31
N LYS A 232 4.48 -3.36 17.05
CA LYS A 232 5.21 -4.65 17.06
C LYS A 232 5.44 -5.22 15.65
N ALA A 233 4.55 -4.94 14.69
CA ALA A 233 4.71 -5.39 13.31
C ALA A 233 5.93 -4.76 12.62
N ALA A 234 6.25 -3.52 12.95
CA ALA A 234 7.45 -2.85 12.45
C ALA A 234 8.72 -3.49 13.02
N ASP A 235 8.73 -3.81 14.32
CA ASP A 235 9.85 -4.48 14.98
C ASP A 235 10.07 -5.88 14.38
N MET A 236 9.01 -6.65 14.15
CA MET A 236 9.09 -7.97 13.50
C MET A 236 9.59 -7.88 12.07
N THR A 237 9.16 -6.86 11.33
CA THR A 237 9.64 -6.61 9.96
C THR A 237 11.14 -6.28 9.96
N ALA A 238 11.57 -5.42 10.88
CA ALA A 238 12.98 -5.05 11.02
C ALA A 238 13.86 -6.26 11.44
N ALA A 239 13.35 -7.12 12.30
CA ALA A 239 14.04 -8.35 12.67
C ALA A 239 14.15 -9.35 11.51
N ALA A 240 13.17 -9.37 10.60
CA ALA A 240 13.17 -10.25 9.44
C ALA A 240 14.06 -9.74 8.29
N ILE A 241 14.25 -8.42 8.15
CA ILE A 241 15.04 -7.80 7.08
C ILE A 241 16.28 -7.10 7.68
N GLY A 242 17.41 -7.74 7.59
CA GLY A 242 18.66 -7.18 8.14
C GLY A 242 19.02 -5.84 7.48
N GLY A 243 19.43 -4.87 8.31
CA GLY A 243 19.83 -3.53 7.84
C GLY A 243 18.67 -2.58 7.50
N SER A 244 17.42 -3.00 7.70
CA SER A 244 16.27 -2.10 7.59
C SER A 244 16.28 -1.02 8.68
N LYS A 245 15.67 0.13 8.39
CA LYS A 245 15.55 1.26 9.33
C LYS A 245 14.08 1.52 9.65
N ILE A 246 13.74 1.72 10.92
CA ILE A 246 12.41 2.12 11.33
C ILE A 246 12.40 3.64 11.56
N SER A 247 11.44 4.31 10.93
CA SER A 247 11.04 5.68 11.27
C SER A 247 9.73 5.63 12.04
N TRP A 248 9.79 5.98 13.31
CA TRP A 248 8.63 6.04 14.20
C TRP A 248 7.95 7.39 14.13
N TYR A 249 6.63 7.39 13.98
CA TYR A 249 5.77 8.58 14.01
C TYR A 249 4.96 8.55 15.31
N ASP A 250 5.44 9.26 16.32
CA ASP A 250 4.94 9.14 17.71
C ASP A 250 3.47 9.52 17.87
N ASP A 251 2.99 10.50 17.08
CA ASP A 251 1.62 10.99 17.15
C ASP A 251 0.69 10.42 16.09
N CYS A 252 1.21 9.70 15.10
CA CYS A 252 0.43 9.15 14.00
C CYS A 252 -0.11 7.76 14.29
N GLY A 253 -1.24 7.45 13.66
CA GLY A 253 -1.84 6.13 13.59
C GLY A 253 -1.33 5.31 12.41
N HIS A 254 -2.27 4.71 11.69
CA HIS A 254 -1.99 3.80 10.58
C HIS A 254 -1.51 4.49 9.29
N SER A 255 -1.68 5.81 9.19
CA SER A 255 -1.48 6.57 7.96
C SER A 255 -0.49 7.73 8.11
N PRO A 256 0.77 7.50 8.56
CA PRO A 256 1.73 8.57 8.80
C PRO A 256 1.99 9.44 7.56
N PHE A 257 1.84 8.90 6.35
CA PHE A 257 1.98 9.62 5.09
C PHE A 257 0.89 10.69 4.86
N ALA A 258 -0.23 10.59 5.56
CA ALA A 258 -1.31 11.57 5.53
C ALA A 258 -1.37 12.41 6.81
N GLU A 259 -1.08 11.79 7.96
CA GLU A 259 -1.16 12.41 9.29
C GLU A 259 0.00 13.38 9.57
N ASP A 260 1.21 13.06 9.09
CA ASP A 260 2.39 13.93 9.11
C ASP A 260 3.06 13.93 7.72
N ALA A 261 2.31 14.40 6.74
CA ALA A 261 2.71 14.37 5.34
C ALA A 261 4.01 15.12 5.06
N ALA A 262 4.26 16.22 5.76
CA ALA A 262 5.47 17.02 5.56
C ALA A 262 6.74 16.23 5.93
N ARG A 263 6.75 15.62 7.10
CA ARG A 263 7.86 14.77 7.56
C ARG A 263 8.00 13.53 6.71
N PHE A 264 6.87 12.86 6.42
CA PHE A 264 6.89 11.64 5.59
C PHE A 264 7.46 11.92 4.20
N ASN A 265 7.05 13.01 3.55
CA ASN A 265 7.55 13.39 2.23
C ASN A 265 9.06 13.71 2.25
N ALA A 266 9.53 14.39 3.29
CA ALA A 266 10.96 14.69 3.46
C ALA A 266 11.78 13.41 3.62
N GLU A 267 11.35 12.48 4.47
CA GLU A 267 12.02 11.20 4.74
C GLU A 267 11.98 10.26 3.51
N LEU A 268 10.80 10.11 2.87
CA LEU A 268 10.66 9.32 1.65
C LEU A 268 11.54 9.87 0.53
N GLY A 269 11.52 11.20 0.33
CA GLY A 269 12.36 11.85 -0.68
C GLY A 269 13.85 11.67 -0.41
N ALA A 270 14.30 11.77 0.84
CA ALA A 270 15.67 11.51 1.24
C ALA A 270 16.05 10.03 0.98
N PHE A 271 15.17 9.11 1.34
CA PHE A 271 15.37 7.68 1.10
C PHE A 271 15.51 7.37 -0.39
N VAL A 272 14.59 7.85 -1.23
CA VAL A 272 14.65 7.62 -2.69
C VAL A 272 15.96 8.16 -3.27
N ARG A 273 16.36 9.38 -2.92
CA ARG A 273 17.64 9.97 -3.39
C ARG A 273 18.86 9.18 -2.93
N SER A 274 18.83 8.57 -1.76
CA SER A 274 19.96 7.83 -1.22
C SER A 274 20.24 6.51 -1.94
N VAL A 275 19.19 5.91 -2.56
CA VAL A 275 19.26 4.55 -3.17
C VAL A 275 19.22 4.57 -4.70
N GLN A 276 18.91 5.71 -5.31
CA GLN A 276 18.88 5.91 -6.77
C GLN A 276 19.88 7.00 -7.20
N ARG A 277 21.14 6.77 -6.91
CA ARG A 277 22.24 7.62 -7.36
C ARG A 277 22.76 7.17 -8.74
#